data_3ff2fd645032af7389a819a3248c9c96
#
_entry.id   3ff2fd645032af7389a819a3248c9c96
#
_cell.length_a   1.000
_cell.length_b   1.000
_cell.length_c   1.000
_cell.angle_alpha   90.00
_cell.angle_beta   90.00
_cell.angle_gamma   90.00
#
_symmetry.space_group_name_H-M   'P 1'
#
loop_
_entity.id
_entity.type
_entity.pdbx_description
1 polymer ?
#
loop_
_entity_poly.entity_id
_entity_poly.type
_entity_poly.pdbx_seq_one_letter_code
_entity_poly.pdbx_strand_id
1 'polypeptide(L)'
;MYVADDNHMITLFTTEPCGFCSQAKALLAARGLDYREVNLAKDPDGRADLVKRTGQMTFPQIVVGDRSIGGFRELLEADREGTLQTLLAA
;
A
#
# COMPACT_ATOMS: atom_id res chain seq x y z
N MET A 1 1.54 -10.02 -26.21
CA MET A 1 0.99 -8.93 -25.47
C MET A 1 1.22 -9.12 -23.98
N TYR A 2 1.61 -8.12 -23.37
CA TYR A 2 1.93 -8.17 -21.98
C TYR A 2 0.71 -7.77 -21.14
N VAL A 3 0.45 -8.53 -20.12
CA VAL A 3 -0.62 -8.21 -19.19
C VAL A 3 0.00 -7.68 -17.91
N ALA A 4 -0.56 -6.62 -17.38
CA ALA A 4 -0.07 -6.06 -16.14
C ALA A 4 -0.06 -7.13 -15.06
N ASP A 5 1.03 -7.21 -14.34
CA ASP A 5 1.19 -8.20 -13.30
C ASP A 5 0.71 -7.61 -11.98
N ASP A 6 -0.55 -7.83 -11.67
CA ASP A 6 -1.15 -7.28 -10.45
C ASP A 6 -0.48 -7.83 -9.19
N ASN A 7 0.24 -8.95 -9.30
CA ASN A 7 0.95 -9.50 -8.14
C ASN A 7 2.11 -8.62 -7.70
N HIS A 8 2.55 -7.70 -8.56
CA HIS A 8 3.67 -6.81 -8.26
C HIS A 8 3.24 -5.36 -8.17
N MET A 9 1.95 -5.08 -8.26
CA MET A 9 1.44 -3.72 -8.18
C MET A 9 1.28 -3.32 -6.73
N ILE A 10 1.83 -2.15 -6.39
CA ILE A 10 1.60 -1.58 -5.07
C ILE A 10 0.28 -0.85 -5.08
N THR A 11 -0.58 -1.17 -4.14
CA THR A 11 -1.79 -0.40 -3.89
C THR A 11 -1.69 0.22 -2.51
N LEU A 12 -1.87 1.53 -2.46
CA LEU A 12 -1.81 2.30 -1.23
C LEU A 12 -3.21 2.78 -0.88
N PHE A 13 -3.76 2.25 0.20
CA PHE A 13 -5.07 2.68 0.68
C PHE A 13 -4.89 3.81 1.66
N THR A 14 -5.55 4.94 1.40
CA THR A 14 -5.38 6.16 2.17
C THR A 14 -6.71 6.70 2.65
N THR A 15 -6.63 7.67 3.55
CA THR A 15 -7.78 8.44 3.99
C THR A 15 -7.35 9.89 4.19
N GLU A 16 -8.28 10.75 4.61
CA GLU A 16 -7.99 12.16 4.85
C GLU A 16 -8.71 12.61 6.12
N PRO A 17 -8.00 13.35 6.97
CA PRO A 17 -6.58 13.70 6.91
C PRO A 17 -5.71 12.53 7.37
N CYS A 18 -4.51 12.42 6.81
CA CYS A 18 -3.63 11.32 7.17
C CYS A 18 -2.17 11.68 6.89
N GLY A 19 -1.45 12.09 7.93
CA GLY A 19 -0.05 12.44 7.81
C GLY A 19 0.83 11.27 7.40
N PHE A 20 0.57 10.08 7.94
CA PHE A 20 1.33 8.89 7.60
C PHE A 20 1.08 8.44 6.16
N CYS A 21 -0.12 8.70 5.63
CA CYS A 21 -0.38 8.44 4.22
C CYS A 21 0.52 9.29 3.33
N SER A 22 0.67 10.56 3.69
CA SER A 22 1.57 11.45 2.94
C SER A 22 3.02 10.97 3.03
N GLN A 23 3.44 10.50 4.18
CA GLN A 23 4.80 9.99 4.35
C GLN A 23 5.01 8.71 3.55
N ALA A 24 4.01 7.84 3.49
CA ALA A 24 4.10 6.62 2.70
C ALA A 24 4.25 6.96 1.21
N LYS A 25 3.46 7.92 0.73
CA LYS A 25 3.58 8.35 -0.67
C LYS A 25 4.96 8.92 -0.95
N ALA A 26 5.49 9.73 -0.03
CA ALA A 26 6.82 10.30 -0.21
C ALA A 26 7.90 9.23 -0.24
N LEU A 27 7.78 8.21 0.60
CA LEU A 27 8.75 7.11 0.61
C LEU A 27 8.74 6.36 -0.72
N LEU A 28 7.57 6.00 -1.21
CA LEU A 28 7.47 5.28 -2.47
C LEU A 28 8.02 6.11 -3.62
N ALA A 29 7.72 7.40 -3.64
CA ALA A 29 8.25 8.29 -4.67
C ALA A 29 9.76 8.41 -4.58
N ALA A 30 10.32 8.49 -3.37
CA ALA A 30 11.76 8.60 -3.18
C ALA A 30 12.48 7.35 -3.67
N ARG A 31 11.82 6.20 -3.65
CA ARG A 31 12.39 4.95 -4.15
C ARG A 31 12.12 4.73 -5.63
N GLY A 32 11.41 5.65 -6.29
CA GLY A 32 11.05 5.50 -7.69
C GLY A 32 10.07 4.38 -7.96
N LEU A 33 9.24 4.06 -6.98
CA LEU A 33 8.28 2.97 -7.09
C LEU A 33 6.91 3.50 -7.47
N ASP A 34 6.33 2.91 -8.50
CA ASP A 34 4.98 3.24 -8.91
C ASP A 34 3.98 2.59 -7.97
N TYR A 35 2.89 3.28 -7.74
CA TYR A 35 1.83 2.75 -6.91
C TYR A 35 0.48 3.32 -7.35
N ARG A 36 -0.56 2.60 -6.99
CA ARG A 36 -1.93 3.05 -7.20
C ARG A 36 -2.48 3.49 -5.85
N GLU A 37 -3.03 4.69 -5.80
CA GLU A 37 -3.64 5.18 -4.57
C GLU A 37 -5.15 5.00 -4.63
N VAL A 38 -5.72 4.44 -3.56
CA VAL A 38 -7.15 4.32 -3.39
C VAL A 38 -7.51 5.07 -2.12
N ASN A 39 -8.12 6.26 -2.28
CA ASN A 39 -8.49 7.10 -1.15
C ASN A 39 -9.90 6.71 -0.71
N LEU A 40 -10.04 6.26 0.53
CA LEU A 40 -11.30 5.75 1.05
C LEU A 40 -11.95 6.71 2.04
N ALA A 41 -11.53 7.98 2.04
CA ALA A 41 -12.08 8.96 2.99
C ALA A 41 -13.60 9.09 2.88
N LYS A 42 -14.13 8.96 1.67
CA LYS A 42 -15.57 9.10 1.41
C LYS A 42 -16.18 7.80 0.90
N ASP A 43 -15.56 6.67 1.21
CA ASP A 43 -15.99 5.37 0.68
C ASP A 43 -16.11 4.36 1.81
N PRO A 44 -17.24 4.38 2.53
CA PRO A 44 -17.43 3.44 3.65
C PRO A 44 -17.46 1.98 3.22
N ASP A 45 -17.97 1.69 2.03
CA ASP A 45 -17.98 0.31 1.52
C ASP A 45 -16.58 -0.16 1.21
N GLY A 46 -15.75 0.71 0.65
CA GLY A 46 -14.35 0.40 0.39
C GLY A 46 -13.59 0.15 1.68
N ARG A 47 -13.87 0.93 2.73
CA ARG A 47 -13.25 0.71 4.03
C ARG A 47 -13.65 -0.66 4.61
N ALA A 48 -14.92 -1.01 4.48
CA ALA A 48 -15.39 -2.32 4.96
C ALA A 48 -14.71 -3.46 4.22
N ASP A 49 -14.57 -3.33 2.90
CA ASP A 49 -13.88 -4.34 2.11
C ASP A 49 -12.41 -4.47 2.51
N LEU A 50 -11.76 -3.34 2.78
CA LEU A 50 -10.36 -3.36 3.20
C LEU A 50 -10.20 -4.11 4.51
N VAL A 51 -11.10 -3.89 5.46
CA VAL A 51 -11.05 -4.60 6.74
C VAL A 51 -11.21 -6.11 6.51
N LYS A 52 -12.09 -6.50 5.60
CA LYS A 52 -12.27 -7.93 5.30
C LYS A 52 -11.00 -8.53 4.72
N ARG A 53 -10.28 -7.77 3.90
CA ARG A 53 -9.07 -8.26 3.24
C ARG A 53 -7.87 -8.29 4.16
N THR A 54 -7.75 -7.32 5.06
CA THR A 54 -6.53 -7.12 5.85
C THR A 54 -6.72 -7.36 7.34
N GLY A 55 -7.97 -7.31 7.81
CA GLY A 55 -8.26 -7.41 9.24
C GLY A 55 -7.95 -6.14 10.00
N GLN A 56 -7.66 -5.04 9.33
CA GLN A 56 -7.27 -3.79 9.98
C GLN A 56 -8.06 -2.61 9.45
N MET A 57 -8.27 -1.63 10.33
CA MET A 57 -9.00 -0.41 10.00
C MET A 57 -8.12 0.83 10.01
N THR A 58 -6.82 0.67 9.93
CA THR A 58 -5.89 1.79 10.00
C THR A 58 -5.43 2.22 8.62
N PHE A 59 -4.93 3.46 8.55
CA PHE A 59 -4.37 4.00 7.30
C PHE A 59 -3.00 4.62 7.59
N PRO A 60 -2.09 4.57 6.64
CA PRO A 60 -2.24 3.94 5.33
C PRO A 60 -2.19 2.42 5.44
N GLN A 61 -2.67 1.75 4.38
CA GLN A 61 -2.45 0.31 4.26
C GLN A 61 -1.82 0.04 2.91
N ILE A 62 -0.79 -0.78 2.90
CA ILE A 62 -0.01 -1.08 1.71
C ILE A 62 -0.21 -2.54 1.34
N VAL A 63 -0.57 -2.75 0.08
CA VAL A 63 -0.78 -4.10 -0.45
C VAL A 63 0.06 -4.24 -1.71
N VAL A 64 0.82 -5.32 -1.81
CA VAL A 64 1.59 -5.64 -3.01
C VAL A 64 0.93 -6.86 -3.65
N GLY A 65 0.27 -6.64 -4.79
CA GLY A 65 -0.55 -7.68 -5.39
C GLY A 65 -1.73 -7.98 -4.48
N ASP A 66 -1.76 -9.18 -3.94
CA ASP A 66 -2.78 -9.59 -2.99
C ASP A 66 -2.21 -9.75 -1.56
N ARG A 67 -0.99 -9.29 -1.34
CA ARG A 67 -0.28 -9.47 -0.09
C ARG A 67 -0.30 -8.18 0.73
N SER A 68 -0.94 -8.21 1.87
CA SER A 68 -0.97 -7.05 2.76
C SER A 68 0.36 -6.94 3.50
N ILE A 69 1.02 -5.77 3.36
CA ILE A 69 2.25 -5.50 4.10
C ILE A 69 1.91 -4.91 5.46
N GLY A 70 0.89 -4.08 5.52
CA GLY A 70 0.51 -3.41 6.76
C GLY A 70 0.49 -1.90 6.60
N GLY A 71 0.82 -1.19 7.67
CA GLY A 71 0.80 0.26 7.70
C GLY A 71 2.15 0.88 7.39
N PHE A 72 2.29 2.16 7.75
CA PHE A 72 3.51 2.90 7.44
C PHE A 72 4.74 2.30 8.12
N ARG A 73 4.60 1.86 9.37
CA ARG A 73 5.72 1.23 10.09
C ARG A 73 6.21 0.00 9.33
N GLU A 74 5.28 -0.86 8.94
CA GLU A 74 5.63 -2.08 8.21
C GLU A 74 6.24 -1.76 6.86
N LEU A 75 5.78 -0.69 6.21
CA LEU A 75 6.38 -0.24 4.96
C LEU A 75 7.82 0.21 5.17
N LEU A 76 8.08 0.97 6.23
CA LEU A 76 9.45 1.39 6.56
C LEU A 76 10.35 0.20 6.81
N GLU A 77 9.87 -0.79 7.55
CA GLU A 77 10.63 -1.98 7.85
C GLU A 77 10.91 -2.78 6.59
N ALA A 78 9.91 -2.93 5.74
CA ALA A 78 10.08 -3.67 4.49
C ALA A 78 11.08 -2.98 3.58
N ASP A 79 11.05 -1.66 3.52
CA ASP A 79 12.01 -0.90 2.73
C ASP A 79 13.44 -1.07 3.26
N ARG A 80 13.59 -0.95 4.59
CA ARG A 80 14.90 -1.04 5.23
C ARG A 80 15.52 -2.41 5.09
N GLU A 81 14.71 -3.46 5.14
CA GLU A 81 15.18 -4.83 5.08
C GLU A 81 15.30 -5.37 3.66
N GLY A 82 14.86 -4.60 2.67
CA GLY A 82 14.87 -5.06 1.29
C GLY A 82 13.70 -5.96 0.90
N THR A 83 12.80 -6.24 1.84
CA THR A 83 11.66 -7.11 1.59
C THR A 83 10.73 -6.53 0.54
N LEU A 84 10.53 -5.22 0.57
CA LEU A 84 9.66 -4.55 -0.39
C LEU A 84 10.20 -4.75 -1.82
N GLN A 85 11.49 -4.55 -2.00
CA GLN A 85 12.12 -4.71 -3.30
C GLN A 85 12.06 -6.16 -3.76
N THR A 86 12.20 -7.09 -2.83
CA THR A 86 12.10 -8.52 -3.14
C THR A 86 10.71 -8.88 -3.63
N LEU A 87 9.67 -8.38 -2.97
CA LEU A 87 8.29 -8.64 -3.37
C LEU A 87 8.00 -8.06 -4.75
N LEU A 88 8.57 -6.89 -5.05
CA LEU A 88 8.34 -6.25 -6.34
C LEU A 88 9.10 -6.93 -7.46
N ALA A 89 10.22 -7.59 -7.14
CA ALA A 89 11.05 -8.27 -8.13
C ALA A 89 10.59 -9.69 -8.43
N ALA A 90 9.78 -10.26 -7.55
CA ALA A 90 9.40 -11.67 -7.63
C ALA A 90 8.58 -12.02 -8.87
#